data_92957ab16c44824cb548103b9b52107f
#
_entry.id   92957ab16c44824cb548103b9b52107f
#
_cell.length_a   1.000
_cell.length_b   1.000
_cell.length_c   1.000
_cell.angle_alpha   90.00
_cell.angle_beta   90.00
_cell.angle_gamma   90.00
#
_symmetry.space_group_name_H-M   'P 1'
#
loop_
_entity.id
_entity.type
_entity.pdbx_description
1 polymer ?
#
loop_
_entity_poly.entity_id
_entity_poly.type
_entity_poly.pdbx_seq_one_letter_code
_entity_poly.pdbx_strand_id
1 'polypeptide(L)'
;MNDTTGTLGHAIFTGLEKNEYLNEIYDALLHNDFLRLFRIDDIAQKEVDTEDALRFADLLSKSVNTEQSERHRSLAQEIITLLNALNPDDEEIQYVMGAVLSSTSNYLGLQHSVPDFQENNVLDRLSDEINRDYLRIPSQQDGYFLRSQKAVYDHMTEDDYFSYSGPTSMGKSFVMRTFIRERISPDCNFAILVPTKALINEVSKEIADNLGELLRQHDYRIITSAGAMILQEKNEHRYVFVMTPERMMYQLIGFKDIPIHYLFI
;
A
#
# COMPACT_ATOMS: atom_id res chain seq x y z
N MET A 1 5.91 25.73 11.96
CA MET A 1 6.81 25.32 10.88
C MET A 1 8.23 25.42 11.42
N ASN A 2 8.84 24.32 11.83
CA ASN A 2 10.24 24.34 12.21
C ASN A 2 11.06 24.41 10.91
N ASP A 3 11.92 25.39 10.82
CA ASP A 3 12.83 25.56 9.69
C ASP A 3 13.88 24.45 9.72
N THR A 4 13.62 23.34 8.97
CA THR A 4 14.50 22.17 8.87
C THR A 4 15.63 22.35 7.87
N THR A 5 15.71 23.50 7.18
CA THR A 5 16.65 23.77 6.10
C THR A 5 18.13 23.89 6.54
N GLY A 6 18.40 23.87 7.83
CA GLY A 6 19.75 23.95 8.39
C GLY A 6 20.25 22.69 9.10
N THR A 7 19.56 21.57 9.04
CA THR A 7 20.01 20.33 9.72
C THR A 7 21.05 19.58 8.91
N LEU A 8 21.97 18.86 9.60
CA LEU A 8 22.96 18.00 8.95
C LEU A 8 22.28 16.96 8.04
N GLY A 9 21.18 16.37 8.48
CA GLY A 9 20.41 15.42 7.68
C GLY A 9 19.92 16.02 6.37
N HIS A 10 19.38 17.26 6.40
CA HIS A 10 18.94 17.94 5.19
C HIS A 10 20.12 18.16 4.21
N ALA A 11 21.29 18.57 4.70
CA ALA A 11 22.48 18.77 3.88
C ALA A 11 22.96 17.45 3.23
N ILE A 12 22.98 16.35 3.99
CA ILE A 12 23.37 15.01 3.50
C ILE A 12 22.41 14.55 2.40
N PHE A 13 21.10 14.55 2.66
CA PHE A 13 20.11 14.02 1.71
C PHE A 13 19.97 14.91 0.45
N THR A 14 20.11 16.22 0.56
CA THR A 14 20.17 17.11 -0.61
C THR A 14 21.44 16.88 -1.43
N GLY A 15 22.54 16.50 -0.79
CA GLY A 15 23.78 16.11 -1.45
C GLY A 15 23.68 14.82 -2.25
N LEU A 16 22.94 13.85 -1.73
CA LEU A 16 22.69 12.54 -2.39
C LEU A 16 21.93 12.70 -3.71
N GLU A 17 21.01 13.62 -3.81
CA GLU A 17 20.25 13.88 -5.05
C GLU A 17 21.15 14.26 -6.26
N LYS A 18 22.33 14.81 -5.99
CA LYS A 18 23.29 15.27 -6.98
C LYS A 18 24.49 14.33 -7.14
N ASN A 19 24.46 13.18 -6.48
CA ASN A 19 25.57 12.24 -6.50
C ASN A 19 25.56 11.42 -7.79
N GLU A 20 26.49 11.73 -8.70
CA GLU A 20 26.63 11.02 -9.98
C GLU A 20 26.99 9.54 -9.77
N TYR A 21 27.84 9.24 -8.78
CA TYR A 21 28.27 7.87 -8.49
C TYR A 21 27.11 6.97 -8.03
N LEU A 22 26.16 7.50 -7.25
CA LEU A 22 24.93 6.78 -6.92
C LEU A 22 24.14 6.38 -8.17
N ASN A 23 24.03 7.30 -9.14
CA ASN A 23 23.34 7.01 -10.40
C ASN A 23 24.11 5.97 -11.24
N GLU A 24 25.44 6.02 -11.25
CA GLU A 24 26.27 5.03 -11.94
C GLU A 24 26.08 3.62 -11.35
N ILE A 25 26.06 3.50 -10.01
CA ILE A 25 25.78 2.23 -9.32
C ILE A 25 24.38 1.73 -9.68
N TYR A 26 23.37 2.58 -9.59
CA TYR A 26 21.99 2.19 -9.89
C TYR A 26 21.82 1.75 -11.35
N ASP A 27 22.38 2.49 -12.30
CA ASP A 27 22.35 2.11 -13.72
C ASP A 27 23.11 0.81 -14.01
N ALA A 28 24.20 0.55 -13.28
CA ALA A 28 24.93 -0.71 -13.40
C ALA A 28 24.13 -1.90 -12.86
N LEU A 29 23.46 -1.73 -11.72
CA LEU A 29 22.56 -2.74 -11.14
C LEU A 29 21.38 -3.05 -12.08
N LEU A 30 20.73 -2.03 -12.62
CA LEU A 30 19.64 -2.21 -13.59
C LEU A 30 20.11 -2.95 -14.84
N HIS A 31 21.29 -2.58 -15.36
CA HIS A 31 21.88 -3.25 -16.52
C HIS A 31 22.12 -4.73 -16.25
N ASN A 32 22.75 -5.06 -15.13
CA ASN A 32 23.08 -6.43 -14.77
C ASN A 32 21.81 -7.28 -14.51
N ASP A 33 20.81 -6.71 -13.85
CA ASP A 33 19.54 -7.40 -13.63
C ASP A 33 18.78 -7.62 -14.95
N PHE A 34 18.82 -6.65 -15.86
CA PHE A 34 18.27 -6.81 -17.20
C PHE A 34 18.93 -7.99 -17.95
N LEU A 35 20.26 -8.10 -17.93
CA LEU A 35 20.98 -9.22 -18.53
C LEU A 35 20.57 -10.56 -17.92
N ARG A 36 20.44 -10.61 -16.60
CA ARG A 36 20.00 -11.79 -15.85
C ARG A 36 18.58 -12.20 -16.23
N LEU A 37 17.62 -11.25 -16.22
CA LEU A 37 16.20 -11.52 -16.50
C LEU A 37 15.98 -12.04 -17.93
N PHE A 38 16.69 -11.48 -18.91
CA PHE A 38 16.57 -11.86 -20.32
C PHE A 38 17.57 -12.93 -20.75
N ARG A 39 18.40 -13.44 -19.82
CA ARG A 39 19.42 -14.49 -20.07
C ARG A 39 20.36 -14.11 -21.22
N ILE A 40 20.89 -12.90 -21.17
CA ILE A 40 21.81 -12.38 -22.18
C ILE A 40 23.23 -12.60 -21.65
N ASP A 41 23.95 -13.57 -22.24
CA ASP A 41 25.29 -13.98 -21.78
C ASP A 41 26.43 -13.38 -22.67
N ASP A 42 26.10 -12.78 -23.80
CA ASP A 42 27.06 -12.23 -24.77
C ASP A 42 27.42 -10.76 -24.47
N ILE A 43 26.78 -10.15 -23.51
CA ILE A 43 27.08 -8.78 -23.04
C ILE A 43 27.71 -8.85 -21.64
N ALA A 44 28.83 -8.13 -21.47
CA ALA A 44 29.49 -8.07 -20.18
C ALA A 44 28.67 -7.33 -19.14
N GLN A 45 28.64 -7.88 -17.92
CA GLN A 45 28.11 -7.20 -16.77
C GLN A 45 28.97 -5.96 -16.44
N LYS A 46 28.32 -4.93 -15.90
CA LYS A 46 28.98 -3.76 -15.35
C LYS A 46 29.50 -4.06 -13.95
N GLU A 47 30.67 -3.53 -13.63
CA GLU A 47 31.20 -3.63 -12.27
C GLU A 47 30.37 -2.78 -11.31
N VAL A 48 30.04 -3.34 -10.15
CA VAL A 48 29.28 -2.69 -9.08
C VAL A 48 30.04 -2.90 -7.78
N ASP A 49 30.38 -1.83 -7.09
CA ASP A 49 30.85 -1.90 -5.71
C ASP A 49 29.67 -2.21 -4.80
N THR A 50 29.63 -3.47 -4.33
CA THR A 50 28.53 -3.97 -3.47
C THR A 50 28.47 -3.24 -2.14
N GLU A 51 29.62 -2.93 -1.54
CA GLU A 51 29.71 -2.25 -0.24
C GLU A 51 29.15 -0.83 -0.34
N ASP A 52 29.52 -0.09 -1.37
CA ASP A 52 29.00 1.25 -1.59
C ASP A 52 27.48 1.23 -1.95
N ALA A 53 27.04 0.26 -2.73
CA ALA A 53 25.63 0.09 -3.04
C ALA A 53 24.80 -0.20 -1.76
N LEU A 54 25.29 -1.06 -0.85
CA LEU A 54 24.66 -1.33 0.44
C LEU A 54 24.61 -0.09 1.33
N ARG A 55 25.71 0.69 1.37
CA ARG A 55 25.77 1.97 2.11
C ARG A 55 24.76 2.99 1.60
N PHE A 56 24.64 3.11 0.27
CA PHE A 56 23.63 4.00 -0.32
C PHE A 56 22.20 3.54 0.00
N ALA A 57 21.92 2.25 -0.11
CA ALA A 57 20.60 1.72 0.22
C ALA A 57 20.24 2.00 1.70
N ASP A 58 21.14 1.71 2.63
CA ASP A 58 20.92 1.98 4.06
C ASP A 58 20.73 3.49 4.33
N LEU A 59 21.59 4.34 3.79
CA LEU A 59 21.51 5.79 3.99
C LEU A 59 20.21 6.39 3.41
N LEU A 60 19.86 6.02 2.19
CA LEU A 60 18.63 6.49 1.51
C LEU A 60 17.36 6.02 2.25
N SER A 61 17.36 4.81 2.84
CA SER A 61 16.22 4.28 3.59
C SER A 61 15.87 5.14 4.82
N LYS A 62 16.86 5.81 5.39
CA LYS A 62 16.76 6.68 6.57
C LYS A 62 16.48 8.15 6.23
N SER A 63 16.22 8.45 4.96
CA SER A 63 15.93 9.82 4.50
C SER A 63 14.65 10.36 5.12
N VAL A 64 14.78 11.48 5.81
CA VAL A 64 13.69 12.21 6.48
C VAL A 64 13.83 13.71 6.28
N ASN A 65 12.73 14.45 6.40
CA ASN A 65 12.70 15.90 6.38
C ASN A 65 13.20 16.55 5.08
N THR A 66 13.10 15.87 3.96
CA THR A 66 13.31 16.43 2.63
C THR A 66 12.08 16.20 1.75
N GLU A 67 11.89 17.02 0.72
CA GLU A 67 10.81 16.84 -0.26
C GLU A 67 10.98 15.53 -1.05
N GLN A 68 12.21 15.01 -1.13
CA GLN A 68 12.57 13.80 -1.86
C GLN A 68 12.58 12.53 -1.00
N SER A 69 12.19 12.60 0.28
CA SER A 69 12.29 11.46 1.21
C SER A 69 11.60 10.19 0.69
N GLU A 70 10.43 10.32 0.07
CA GLU A 70 9.72 9.17 -0.51
C GLU A 70 10.48 8.57 -1.70
N ARG A 71 11.06 9.41 -2.57
CA ARG A 71 11.88 8.97 -3.69
C ARG A 71 13.15 8.27 -3.21
N HIS A 72 13.81 8.81 -2.17
CA HIS A 72 15.00 8.18 -1.56
C HIS A 72 14.68 6.80 -1.00
N ARG A 73 13.56 6.64 -0.31
CA ARG A 73 13.11 5.35 0.23
C ARG A 73 12.78 4.34 -0.87
N SER A 74 12.13 4.80 -1.94
CA SER A 74 11.86 3.95 -3.12
C SER A 74 13.17 3.48 -3.75
N LEU A 75 14.10 4.39 -3.99
CA LEU A 75 15.41 4.07 -4.56
C LEU A 75 16.21 3.11 -3.67
N ALA A 76 16.16 3.30 -2.34
CA ALA A 76 16.77 2.36 -1.40
C ALA A 76 16.25 0.92 -1.56
N GLN A 77 14.92 0.78 -1.66
CA GLN A 77 14.29 -0.52 -1.87
C GLN A 77 14.65 -1.12 -3.24
N GLU A 78 14.71 -0.29 -4.28
CA GLU A 78 15.11 -0.73 -5.61
C GLU A 78 16.56 -1.24 -5.64
N ILE A 79 17.51 -0.46 -5.09
CA ILE A 79 18.93 -0.86 -5.03
C ILE A 79 19.10 -2.19 -4.29
N ILE A 80 18.51 -2.33 -3.10
CA ILE A 80 18.70 -3.56 -2.32
C ILE A 80 18.00 -4.76 -2.94
N THR A 81 16.87 -4.55 -3.61
CA THR A 81 16.17 -5.61 -4.34
C THR A 81 16.98 -6.11 -5.52
N LEU A 82 17.59 -5.19 -6.29
CA LEU A 82 18.47 -5.52 -7.41
C LEU A 82 19.72 -6.26 -6.93
N LEU A 83 20.36 -5.80 -5.85
CA LEU A 83 21.51 -6.50 -5.25
C LEU A 83 21.16 -7.91 -4.83
N ASN A 84 20.05 -8.10 -4.11
CA ASN A 84 19.58 -9.42 -3.69
C ASN A 84 19.21 -10.32 -4.88
N ALA A 85 18.64 -9.77 -5.95
CA ALA A 85 18.33 -10.52 -7.16
C ALA A 85 19.57 -11.01 -7.91
N LEU A 86 20.67 -10.26 -7.83
CA LEU A 86 21.96 -10.61 -8.42
C LEU A 86 22.77 -11.56 -7.51
N ASN A 87 22.59 -11.49 -6.20
CA ASN A 87 23.35 -12.27 -5.20
C ASN A 87 22.40 -12.80 -4.10
N PRO A 88 21.53 -13.75 -4.42
CA PRO A 88 20.44 -14.17 -3.51
C PRO A 88 20.91 -14.92 -2.24
N ASP A 89 22.10 -15.47 -2.25
CA ASP A 89 22.65 -16.26 -1.14
C ASP A 89 23.62 -15.44 -0.25
N ASP A 90 23.75 -14.14 -0.49
CA ASP A 90 24.65 -13.28 0.29
C ASP A 90 23.96 -12.82 1.58
N GLU A 91 24.48 -13.27 2.72
CA GLU A 91 23.91 -12.99 4.05
C GLU A 91 23.98 -11.50 4.43
N GLU A 92 25.01 -10.77 3.99
CA GLU A 92 25.15 -9.33 4.25
C GLU A 92 24.09 -8.54 3.48
N ILE A 93 23.88 -8.87 2.21
CA ILE A 93 22.82 -8.26 1.39
C ILE A 93 21.46 -8.56 1.99
N GLN A 94 21.18 -9.78 2.42
CA GLN A 94 19.92 -10.15 3.06
C GLN A 94 19.71 -9.37 4.38
N TYR A 95 20.76 -9.22 5.20
CA TYR A 95 20.67 -8.44 6.44
C TYR A 95 20.34 -6.97 6.16
N VAL A 96 21.07 -6.33 5.24
CA VAL A 96 20.83 -4.93 4.86
C VAL A 96 19.45 -4.78 4.20
N MET A 97 19.01 -5.77 3.41
CA MET A 97 17.66 -5.79 2.86
C MET A 97 16.59 -5.75 3.95
N GLY A 98 16.76 -6.55 5.00
CA GLY A 98 15.89 -6.51 6.17
C GLY A 98 15.86 -5.13 6.83
N ALA A 99 17.02 -4.51 7.05
CA ALA A 99 17.15 -3.19 7.65
C ALA A 99 16.51 -2.08 6.79
N VAL A 100 16.71 -2.12 5.46
CA VAL A 100 16.10 -1.18 4.50
C VAL A 100 14.59 -1.32 4.47
N LEU A 101 14.06 -2.55 4.39
CA LEU A 101 12.62 -2.80 4.35
C LEU A 101 11.93 -2.39 5.66
N SER A 102 12.56 -2.64 6.82
CA SER A 102 12.11 -2.18 8.12
C SER A 102 12.11 -0.65 8.20
N SER A 103 13.23 0.01 7.90
CA SER A 103 13.36 1.47 7.93
C SER A 103 12.37 2.19 7.01
N THR A 104 12.04 1.58 5.88
CA THR A 104 11.06 2.10 4.92
C THR A 104 9.62 1.68 5.24
N SER A 105 9.43 0.88 6.30
CA SER A 105 8.14 0.33 6.74
C SER A 105 7.43 -0.52 5.68
N ASN A 106 8.20 -1.21 4.85
CA ASN A 106 7.68 -2.20 3.89
C ASN A 106 7.62 -3.58 4.53
N TYR A 107 6.68 -3.76 5.47
CA TYR A 107 6.55 -5.00 6.24
C TYR A 107 6.07 -6.19 5.41
N LEU A 108 5.33 -5.95 4.33
CA LEU A 108 4.95 -7.02 3.41
C LEU A 108 6.17 -7.55 2.65
N GLY A 109 7.02 -6.65 2.16
CA GLY A 109 8.30 -7.02 1.54
C GLY A 109 9.22 -7.75 2.52
N LEU A 110 9.30 -7.26 3.77
CA LEU A 110 10.10 -7.86 4.82
C LEU A 110 9.66 -9.30 5.12
N GLN A 111 8.35 -9.53 5.34
CA GLN A 111 7.81 -10.87 5.58
C GLN A 111 8.04 -11.85 4.44
N HIS A 112 8.02 -11.34 3.20
CA HIS A 112 8.21 -12.17 2.02
C HIS A 112 9.68 -12.51 1.76
N SER A 113 10.58 -11.54 1.91
CA SER A 113 11.97 -11.66 1.47
C SER A 113 12.92 -12.08 2.60
N VAL A 114 12.70 -11.59 3.82
CA VAL A 114 13.56 -11.85 4.98
C VAL A 114 12.70 -12.05 6.24
N PRO A 115 11.91 -13.12 6.32
CA PRO A 115 10.94 -13.33 7.41
C PRO A 115 11.55 -13.40 8.80
N ASP A 116 12.80 -13.89 8.92
CA ASP A 116 13.52 -14.07 10.18
C ASP A 116 14.38 -12.85 10.56
N PHE A 117 14.26 -11.74 9.85
CA PHE A 117 15.02 -10.52 10.13
C PHE A 117 14.74 -9.98 11.53
N GLN A 118 15.82 -9.69 12.26
CA GLN A 118 15.80 -9.03 13.56
C GLN A 118 16.73 -7.82 13.54
N GLU A 119 16.19 -6.67 13.92
CA GLU A 119 16.97 -5.46 14.06
C GLU A 119 17.91 -5.54 15.28
N ASN A 120 19.19 -5.31 15.07
CA ASN A 120 20.19 -5.40 16.12
C ASN A 120 20.27 -4.14 16.99
N ASN A 121 19.95 -2.98 16.45
CA ASN A 121 19.96 -1.72 17.18
C ASN A 121 18.67 -1.58 18.01
N VAL A 122 18.82 -1.29 19.30
CA VAL A 122 17.68 -1.16 20.22
C VAL A 122 16.74 -0.01 19.83
N LEU A 123 17.26 1.12 19.36
CA LEU A 123 16.45 2.27 18.96
C LEU A 123 15.70 2.00 17.65
N ASP A 124 16.37 1.36 16.71
CA ASP A 124 15.76 1.00 15.42
C ASP A 124 14.69 -0.08 15.63
N ARG A 125 14.91 -1.04 16.53
CA ARG A 125 13.91 -2.03 16.93
C ARG A 125 12.68 -1.41 17.58
N LEU A 126 12.87 -0.44 18.49
CA LEU A 126 11.75 0.26 19.11
C LEU A 126 10.96 1.08 18.07
N SER A 127 11.65 1.73 17.17
CA SER A 127 11.03 2.47 16.06
C SER A 127 10.25 1.53 15.13
N ASP A 128 10.80 0.35 14.85
CA ASP A 128 10.13 -0.69 14.05
C ASP A 128 8.85 -1.19 14.73
N GLU A 129 8.89 -1.48 16.03
CA GLU A 129 7.71 -1.91 16.80
C GLU A 129 6.59 -0.85 16.74
N ILE A 130 6.93 0.42 16.95
CA ILE A 130 5.96 1.54 16.88
C ILE A 130 5.36 1.65 15.46
N ASN A 131 6.19 1.56 14.42
CA ASN A 131 5.72 1.62 13.04
C ASN A 131 4.85 0.43 12.67
N ARG A 132 5.17 -0.79 13.13
CA ARG A 132 4.35 -1.99 12.94
C ARG A 132 2.96 -1.83 13.56
N ASP A 133 2.90 -1.36 14.81
CA ASP A 133 1.62 -1.13 15.48
C ASP A 133 0.79 -0.07 14.76
N TYR A 134 1.41 1.03 14.32
CA TYR A 134 0.74 2.08 13.56
C TYR A 134 0.19 1.59 12.22
N LEU A 135 0.94 0.77 11.50
CA LEU A 135 0.58 0.29 10.16
C LEU A 135 -0.24 -1.01 10.16
N ARG A 136 -0.45 -1.61 11.32
CA ARG A 136 -1.22 -2.85 11.44
C ARG A 136 -2.65 -2.68 10.96
N ILE A 137 -3.15 -3.67 10.22
CA ILE A 137 -4.56 -3.75 9.84
C ILE A 137 -5.33 -4.36 11.01
N PRO A 138 -6.33 -3.67 11.59
CA PRO A 138 -7.01 -4.11 12.81
C PRO A 138 -7.59 -5.52 12.76
N SER A 139 -8.16 -5.91 11.62
CA SER A 139 -8.80 -7.23 11.42
C SER A 139 -7.87 -8.34 10.95
N GLN A 140 -6.57 -8.06 10.79
CA GLN A 140 -5.61 -9.01 10.24
C GLN A 140 -4.40 -9.11 11.15
N GLN A 141 -4.12 -10.30 11.67
CA GLN A 141 -3.03 -10.52 12.62
C GLN A 141 -1.65 -10.15 12.03
N ASP A 142 -1.42 -10.49 10.76
CA ASP A 142 -0.14 -10.29 10.07
C ASP A 142 -0.27 -9.35 8.86
N GLY A 143 -1.32 -8.54 8.84
CA GLY A 143 -1.57 -7.58 7.76
C GLY A 143 -1.05 -6.19 8.11
N TYR A 144 -0.38 -5.54 7.16
CA TYR A 144 0.10 -4.18 7.29
C TYR A 144 -0.31 -3.32 6.10
N PHE A 145 -0.66 -2.08 6.38
CA PHE A 145 -0.79 -1.05 5.35
C PHE A 145 0.59 -0.56 4.91
N LEU A 146 0.70 -0.17 3.66
CA LEU A 146 1.74 0.79 3.27
C LEU A 146 1.42 2.16 3.89
N ARG A 147 2.43 3.00 4.12
CA ARG A 147 2.23 4.34 4.73
C ARG A 147 1.18 5.18 4.00
N SER A 148 1.22 5.18 2.66
CA SER A 148 0.23 5.87 1.83
C SER A 148 -1.18 5.29 1.98
N GLN A 149 -1.32 3.97 2.11
CA GLN A 149 -2.60 3.30 2.35
C GLN A 149 -3.15 3.63 3.74
N LYS A 150 -2.27 3.65 4.76
CA LYS A 150 -2.65 4.01 6.13
C LYS A 150 -3.16 5.45 6.22
N ALA A 151 -2.45 6.39 5.57
CA ALA A 151 -2.90 7.78 5.53
C ALA A 151 -4.29 7.90 4.89
N VAL A 152 -4.55 7.20 3.78
CA VAL A 152 -5.89 7.16 3.15
C VAL A 152 -6.92 6.55 4.11
N TYR A 153 -6.60 5.45 4.77
CA TYR A 153 -7.49 4.77 5.72
C TYR A 153 -7.83 5.67 6.91
N ASP A 154 -6.85 6.42 7.45
CA ASP A 154 -7.07 7.35 8.56
C ASP A 154 -8.02 8.48 8.14
N HIS A 155 -7.80 9.10 6.99
CA HIS A 155 -8.71 10.10 6.44
C HIS A 155 -10.13 9.55 6.20
N MET A 156 -10.26 8.31 5.67
CA MET A 156 -11.58 7.66 5.52
C MET A 156 -12.28 7.43 6.87
N THR A 157 -11.52 7.38 7.97
CA THR A 157 -12.04 7.14 9.31
C THR A 157 -12.39 8.45 10.04
N GLU A 158 -11.65 9.51 9.80
CA GLU A 158 -11.71 10.77 10.54
C GLU A 158 -12.52 11.85 9.83
N ASP A 159 -12.54 11.85 8.50
CA ASP A 159 -13.16 12.89 7.70
C ASP A 159 -14.54 12.49 7.18
N ASP A 160 -15.50 13.40 7.24
CA ASP A 160 -16.83 13.20 6.63
C ASP A 160 -16.79 13.18 5.10
N TYR A 161 -15.85 13.94 4.51
CA TYR A 161 -15.64 14.06 3.06
C TYR A 161 -14.15 14.07 2.75
N PHE A 162 -13.73 13.14 1.89
CA PHE A 162 -12.34 12.97 1.57
C PHE A 162 -12.17 12.61 0.09
N SER A 163 -11.17 13.18 -0.54
CA SER A 163 -10.80 12.89 -1.93
C SER A 163 -9.29 12.68 -2.04
N TYR A 164 -8.88 11.63 -2.72
CA TYR A 164 -7.46 11.35 -2.96
C TYR A 164 -7.21 10.86 -4.38
N SER A 165 -6.00 11.12 -4.84
CA SER A 165 -5.50 10.64 -6.12
C SER A 165 -4.23 9.79 -5.88
N GLY A 166 -4.10 8.73 -6.65
CA GLY A 166 -2.93 7.85 -6.55
C GLY A 166 -2.86 6.90 -7.75
N PRO A 167 -1.68 6.32 -8.02
CA PRO A 167 -1.50 5.35 -9.09
C PRO A 167 -2.38 4.11 -8.88
N THR A 168 -2.63 3.35 -9.95
CA THR A 168 -3.44 2.12 -9.88
C THR A 168 -2.84 1.08 -8.94
N SER A 169 -1.50 1.02 -8.86
CA SER A 169 -0.75 0.10 -7.99
C SER A 169 -0.79 0.45 -6.50
N MET A 170 -1.33 1.61 -6.11
CA MET A 170 -1.43 2.03 -4.71
C MET A 170 -2.35 1.14 -3.87
N GLY A 171 -3.20 0.32 -4.49
CA GLY A 171 -4.14 -0.55 -3.77
C GLY A 171 -5.38 0.18 -3.25
N LYS A 172 -5.92 1.14 -4.00
CA LYS A 172 -7.14 1.89 -3.63
C LYS A 172 -8.31 0.97 -3.23
N SER A 173 -8.59 -0.04 -4.05
CA SER A 173 -9.64 -1.02 -3.77
C SER A 173 -9.37 -1.85 -2.52
N PHE A 174 -8.10 -2.13 -2.22
CA PHE A 174 -7.71 -2.81 -0.99
C PHE A 174 -8.05 -1.97 0.25
N VAL A 175 -7.70 -0.69 0.27
CA VAL A 175 -8.01 0.20 1.40
C VAL A 175 -9.52 0.33 1.59
N MET A 176 -10.28 0.52 0.52
CA MET A 176 -11.75 0.57 0.57
C MET A 176 -12.34 -0.72 1.16
N ARG A 177 -11.90 -1.90 0.68
CA ARG A 177 -12.40 -3.19 1.20
C ARG A 177 -12.02 -3.40 2.67
N THR A 178 -10.83 -3.00 3.07
CA THR A 178 -10.41 -3.06 4.48
C THR A 178 -11.28 -2.14 5.33
N PHE A 179 -11.55 -0.92 4.87
CA PHE A 179 -12.46 -0.01 5.56
C PHE A 179 -13.87 -0.60 5.71
N ILE A 180 -14.45 -1.18 4.65
CA ILE A 180 -15.76 -1.86 4.72
C ILE A 180 -15.71 -2.99 5.75
N ARG A 181 -14.65 -3.82 5.74
CA ARG A 181 -14.46 -4.92 6.70
C ARG A 181 -14.52 -4.45 8.15
N GLU A 182 -13.82 -3.37 8.47
CA GLU A 182 -13.74 -2.83 9.82
C GLU A 182 -15.02 -2.11 10.28
N ARG A 183 -15.86 -1.69 9.32
CA ARG A 183 -17.09 -0.93 9.56
C ARG A 183 -18.37 -1.75 9.36
N ILE A 184 -18.28 -3.03 9.09
CA ILE A 184 -19.45 -3.91 9.04
C ILE A 184 -20.09 -3.93 10.41
N SER A 185 -21.26 -3.36 10.49
CA SER A 185 -22.10 -3.34 11.70
C SER A 185 -23.57 -3.46 11.31
N PRO A 186 -24.46 -3.79 12.28
CA PRO A 186 -25.89 -3.91 12.00
C PRO A 186 -26.56 -2.66 11.42
N ASP A 187 -25.95 -1.48 11.60
CA ASP A 187 -26.58 -0.20 11.25
C ASP A 187 -25.91 0.51 10.06
N CYS A 188 -24.94 -0.10 9.41
CA CYS A 188 -24.21 0.52 8.29
C CYS A 188 -24.67 -0.03 6.93
N ASN A 189 -24.83 0.87 5.95
CA ASN A 189 -24.97 0.54 4.54
C ASN A 189 -23.89 1.27 3.74
N PHE A 190 -23.35 0.58 2.75
CA PHE A 190 -22.28 1.08 1.89
C PHE A 190 -22.78 1.24 0.47
N ALA A 191 -22.31 2.29 -0.21
CA ALA A 191 -22.54 2.47 -1.65
C ALA A 191 -21.20 2.69 -2.37
N ILE A 192 -20.99 1.96 -3.45
CA ILE A 192 -19.81 2.04 -4.31
C ILE A 192 -20.31 2.41 -5.70
N LEU A 193 -19.98 3.61 -6.14
CA LEU A 193 -20.32 4.09 -7.46
C LEU A 193 -19.19 3.82 -8.45
N VAL A 194 -19.53 3.18 -9.54
CA VAL A 194 -18.60 2.85 -10.61
C VAL A 194 -19.07 3.45 -11.93
N PRO A 195 -18.16 3.92 -12.80
CA PRO A 195 -18.53 4.64 -14.00
C PRO A 195 -19.19 3.79 -15.08
N THR A 196 -19.02 2.46 -15.05
CA THR A 196 -19.53 1.58 -16.09
C THR A 196 -20.19 0.32 -15.54
N LYS A 197 -21.10 -0.26 -16.35
CA LYS A 197 -21.76 -1.54 -16.01
C LYS A 197 -20.77 -2.71 -15.93
N ALA A 198 -19.68 -2.68 -16.70
CA ALA A 198 -18.65 -3.72 -16.65
C ALA A 198 -17.98 -3.75 -15.28
N LEU A 199 -17.64 -2.58 -14.73
CA LEU A 199 -17.03 -2.46 -13.41
C LEU A 199 -17.99 -2.87 -12.27
N ILE A 200 -19.31 -2.79 -12.45
CA ILE A 200 -20.26 -3.33 -11.45
C ILE A 200 -19.97 -4.81 -11.19
N ASN A 201 -19.83 -5.61 -12.24
CA ASN A 201 -19.61 -7.04 -12.10
C ASN A 201 -18.22 -7.34 -11.50
N GLU A 202 -17.21 -6.61 -11.93
CA GLU A 202 -15.84 -6.76 -11.42
C GLU A 202 -15.77 -6.43 -9.93
N VAL A 203 -16.21 -5.25 -9.53
CA VAL A 203 -16.17 -4.80 -8.12
C VAL A 203 -17.08 -5.65 -7.23
N SER A 204 -18.28 -6.04 -7.71
CA SER A 204 -19.18 -6.91 -6.93
C SER A 204 -18.57 -8.28 -6.70
N LYS A 205 -17.90 -8.85 -7.71
CA LYS A 205 -17.19 -10.11 -7.58
C LYS A 205 -16.02 -9.97 -6.61
N GLU A 206 -15.23 -8.92 -6.73
CA GLU A 206 -14.10 -8.66 -5.84
C GLU A 206 -14.54 -8.53 -4.37
N ILE A 207 -15.66 -7.86 -4.11
CA ILE A 207 -16.25 -7.75 -2.77
C ILE A 207 -16.77 -9.12 -2.30
N ALA A 208 -17.46 -9.88 -3.15
CA ALA A 208 -17.93 -11.19 -2.81
C ALA A 208 -16.81 -12.18 -2.49
N ASP A 209 -15.72 -12.15 -3.26
CA ASP A 209 -14.57 -13.03 -3.09
C ASP A 209 -13.80 -12.68 -1.79
N ASN A 210 -13.66 -11.41 -1.44
CA ASN A 210 -12.85 -10.96 -0.30
C ASN A 210 -13.64 -10.79 1.00
N LEU A 211 -14.91 -10.44 0.95
CA LEU A 211 -15.75 -10.12 2.11
C LEU A 211 -17.00 -10.99 2.21
N GLY A 212 -17.29 -11.86 1.25
CA GLY A 212 -18.57 -12.56 1.12
C GLY A 212 -18.94 -13.41 2.32
N GLU A 213 -18.00 -14.05 3.00
CA GLU A 213 -18.24 -14.80 4.21
C GLU A 213 -18.65 -13.87 5.36
N LEU A 214 -17.89 -12.80 5.58
CA LEU A 214 -18.17 -11.80 6.61
C LEU A 214 -19.51 -11.08 6.35
N LEU A 215 -19.80 -10.74 5.10
CA LEU A 215 -21.07 -10.13 4.71
C LEU A 215 -22.25 -11.05 5.03
N ARG A 216 -22.13 -12.36 4.76
CA ARG A 216 -23.20 -13.34 5.11
C ARG A 216 -23.38 -13.49 6.62
N GLN A 217 -22.30 -13.51 7.39
CA GLN A 217 -22.37 -13.59 8.87
C GLN A 217 -23.12 -12.40 9.50
N HIS A 218 -23.10 -11.25 8.82
CA HIS A 218 -23.75 -10.01 9.27
C HIS A 218 -25.01 -9.64 8.47
N ASP A 219 -25.62 -10.59 7.73
CA ASP A 219 -26.85 -10.40 6.94
C ASP A 219 -26.79 -9.29 5.89
N TYR A 220 -25.60 -9.06 5.31
CA TYR A 220 -25.43 -8.12 4.20
C TYR A 220 -25.76 -8.75 2.86
N ARG A 221 -26.30 -7.91 1.96
CA ARG A 221 -26.54 -8.26 0.56
C ARG A 221 -25.85 -7.27 -0.36
N ILE A 222 -25.23 -7.81 -1.42
CA ILE A 222 -24.66 -6.99 -2.50
C ILE A 222 -25.77 -6.72 -3.51
N ILE A 223 -26.05 -5.44 -3.74
CA ILE A 223 -27.12 -4.98 -4.64
C ILE A 223 -26.51 -4.27 -5.85
N THR A 224 -26.75 -4.79 -7.03
CA THR A 224 -26.21 -4.26 -8.31
C THR A 224 -27.27 -3.68 -9.23
N SER A 225 -28.54 -3.89 -8.92
CA SER A 225 -29.66 -3.39 -9.73
C SER A 225 -30.86 -2.98 -8.89
N ALA A 226 -31.60 -2.00 -9.38
CA ALA A 226 -32.80 -1.49 -8.72
C ALA A 226 -33.90 -2.53 -8.51
N GLY A 227 -34.05 -3.47 -9.46
CA GLY A 227 -35.09 -4.50 -9.40
C GLY A 227 -34.93 -5.51 -8.27
N ALA A 228 -33.71 -5.72 -7.80
CA ALA A 228 -33.44 -6.70 -6.73
C ALA A 228 -33.98 -6.26 -5.34
N MET A 229 -34.19 -4.97 -5.13
CA MET A 229 -34.70 -4.45 -3.85
C MET A 229 -36.23 -4.48 -3.73
N ILE A 230 -36.94 -4.43 -4.84
CA ILE A 230 -38.42 -4.39 -4.86
C ILE A 230 -39.02 -5.69 -4.29
N LEU A 231 -38.24 -6.77 -4.34
CA LEU A 231 -38.69 -8.12 -3.94
C LEU A 231 -38.38 -8.46 -2.48
N GLN A 232 -37.82 -7.54 -1.72
CA GLN A 232 -37.36 -7.86 -0.37
C GLN A 232 -38.30 -7.32 0.70
N GLU A 233 -38.78 -8.25 1.48
CA GLU A 233 -39.55 -7.99 2.67
C GLU A 233 -38.83 -7.04 3.63
N LYS A 234 -39.61 -6.19 4.25
CA LYS A 234 -39.14 -5.13 5.13
C LYS A 234 -38.16 -5.64 6.20
N ASN A 235 -37.02 -4.99 6.25
CA ASN A 235 -36.34 -4.54 7.49
C ASN A 235 -35.23 -5.37 8.14
N GLU A 236 -34.67 -6.43 7.55
CA GLU A 236 -33.63 -7.17 8.29
C GLU A 236 -32.26 -7.24 7.60
N HIS A 237 -32.13 -6.75 6.40
CA HIS A 237 -30.88 -6.85 5.66
C HIS A 237 -30.09 -5.53 5.60
N ARG A 238 -28.78 -5.67 5.55
CA ARG A 238 -27.81 -4.59 5.31
C ARG A 238 -27.33 -4.68 3.88
N TYR A 239 -26.88 -3.57 3.33
CA TYR A 239 -26.61 -3.49 1.90
C TYR A 239 -25.22 -2.95 1.58
N VAL A 240 -24.59 -3.59 0.61
CA VAL A 240 -23.47 -3.03 -0.15
C VAL A 240 -23.98 -2.79 -1.57
N PHE A 241 -24.25 -1.54 -1.90
CA PHE A 241 -24.66 -1.15 -3.24
C PHE A 241 -23.44 -1.00 -4.15
N VAL A 242 -23.43 -1.66 -5.30
CA VAL A 242 -22.43 -1.46 -6.35
C VAL A 242 -23.16 -1.09 -7.63
N MET A 243 -23.13 0.19 -8.00
CA MET A 243 -23.99 0.74 -9.04
C MET A 243 -23.29 1.85 -9.83
N THR A 244 -23.84 2.18 -11.02
CA THR A 244 -23.50 3.47 -11.66
C THR A 244 -24.25 4.62 -10.96
N PRO A 245 -23.76 5.87 -11.10
CA PRO A 245 -24.42 7.04 -10.52
C PRO A 245 -25.90 7.14 -10.90
N GLU A 246 -26.26 6.87 -12.16
CA GLU A 246 -27.64 6.94 -12.64
C GLU A 246 -28.53 5.90 -11.95
N ARG A 247 -28.02 4.67 -11.78
CA ARG A 247 -28.76 3.61 -11.07
C ARG A 247 -28.96 3.96 -9.61
N MET A 248 -27.94 4.55 -8.98
CA MET A 248 -28.03 4.97 -7.59
C MET A 248 -29.05 6.08 -7.40
N MET A 249 -29.11 7.05 -8.30
CA MET A 249 -30.15 8.10 -8.27
C MET A 249 -31.56 7.52 -8.35
N TYR A 250 -31.79 6.54 -9.21
CA TYR A 250 -33.08 5.81 -9.24
C TYR A 250 -33.40 5.13 -7.92
N GLN A 251 -32.40 4.52 -7.29
CA GLN A 251 -32.53 3.83 -5.99
C GLN A 251 -32.96 4.82 -4.90
N LEU A 252 -32.26 5.95 -4.80
CA LEU A 252 -32.54 6.98 -3.79
C LEU A 252 -33.95 7.58 -3.92
N ILE A 253 -34.48 7.68 -5.14
CA ILE A 253 -35.85 8.15 -5.38
C ILE A 253 -36.87 7.10 -4.92
N GLY A 254 -36.58 5.81 -5.15
CA GLY A 254 -37.49 4.69 -4.83
C GLY A 254 -37.45 4.22 -3.37
N PHE A 255 -36.33 4.41 -2.67
CA PHE A 255 -36.09 3.87 -1.32
C PHE A 255 -35.55 4.94 -0.38
N LYS A 256 -36.37 5.92 -0.08
CA LYS A 256 -36.02 7.05 0.80
C LYS A 256 -35.68 6.64 2.24
N ASP A 257 -36.04 5.42 2.64
CA ASP A 257 -35.93 4.97 4.03
C ASP A 257 -34.66 4.13 4.32
N ILE A 258 -33.80 3.91 3.29
CA ILE A 258 -32.56 3.16 3.49
C ILE A 258 -31.39 4.16 3.55
N PRO A 259 -30.84 4.41 4.74
CA PRO A 259 -29.71 5.33 4.87
C PRO A 259 -28.45 4.73 4.25
N ILE A 260 -27.67 5.55 3.55
CA ILE A 260 -26.32 5.24 3.11
C ILE A 260 -25.36 5.93 4.07
N HIS A 261 -24.53 5.13 4.73
CA HIS A 261 -23.60 5.65 5.73
C HIS A 261 -22.23 5.97 5.11
N TYR A 262 -21.82 5.19 4.11
CA TYR A 262 -20.55 5.38 3.42
C TYR A 262 -20.74 5.29 1.91
N LEU A 263 -20.21 6.29 1.21
CA LEU A 263 -20.28 6.42 -0.24
C LEU A 263 -18.86 6.51 -0.83
N PHE A 264 -18.53 5.57 -1.70
CA PHE A 264 -17.28 5.53 -2.47
C PHE A 264 -17.59 5.85 -3.94
N ILE A 265 -16.78 6.73 -4.55
CA ILE A 265 -16.94 7.18 -5.94
C ILE A 265 -15.64 6.97 -6.72
#